data_7f5983550a596d08d84ee5b605eaeb64
#
_entry.id   7f5983550a596d08d84ee5b605eaeb64
#
_cell.length_a   1.000
_cell.length_b   1.000
_cell.length_c   1.000
_cell.angle_alpha   90.00
_cell.angle_beta   90.00
_cell.angle_gamma   90.00
#
_symmetry.space_group_name_H-M   'P 1'
#
loop_
_entity.id
_entity.type
_entity.pdbx_description
1 polymer ?
#
loop_
_entity_poly.entity_id
_entity_poly.type
_entity_poly.pdbx_seq_one_letter_code
_entity_poly.pdbx_strand_id
1 'polypeptide(L)'
;MRKLLLIALCFTPLFSHAEGLPDLGDISQEVISPQQERQIGEQSMYQIRADKSYLDDAEIADYLNLLGGSLVSNSSEPGQAFEFFAINDNAINAFAMPGGFIGVNTGLILTSQSESELASVLSHEIAHVTQHHLARMISGQKFDSLASMALIAAAILSARSNPDAAMAAIVGVQAGGIQRQINFTRLHEQEADRIGLGILQKSGFDTRAMPTFFERLQKSSRLLEGNTPTYLRTHPVTNERIADIANRVQQLPYHPVASSLDFQLVRAKLQTLQKTPQEAIVYFNGALGTQKFGNPVAQRYGLVIALLQSRQLARAAQEFAPLRKQVQSNAMIATLAGQLRRAGAISDPNISDFFQTAAQNFPQHRALMYDYSEVLLQQKRYSDAVALLNQQVADHPNDPHLYELQARTYAVLG
;
A
#
# COMPACT_ATOMS: atom_id res chain seq x y z
N MET A 1 61.03 -27.59 -48.98
CA MET A 1 59.99 -26.57 -48.77
C MET A 1 58.91 -27.11 -47.78
N ARG A 2 59.04 -26.80 -46.48
CA ARG A 2 58.11 -27.27 -45.46
C ARG A 2 57.10 -26.15 -45.24
N LYS A 3 55.82 -26.44 -45.47
CA LYS A 3 54.69 -25.57 -45.21
C LYS A 3 54.33 -25.74 -43.73
N LEU A 4 54.50 -24.67 -42.92
CA LEU A 4 53.98 -24.56 -41.58
C LEU A 4 52.47 -24.19 -41.68
N LEU A 5 51.62 -25.04 -41.11
CA LEU A 5 50.19 -24.74 -40.91
C LEU A 5 50.03 -24.09 -39.54
N LEU A 6 49.67 -22.79 -39.48
CA LEU A 6 49.29 -22.10 -38.28
C LEU A 6 47.83 -22.37 -37.96
N ILE A 7 47.57 -23.13 -36.89
CA ILE A 7 46.21 -23.32 -36.35
C ILE A 7 45.93 -22.14 -35.37
N ALA A 8 45.07 -21.22 -35.78
CA ALA A 8 44.56 -20.18 -34.93
C ALA A 8 43.48 -20.76 -34.00
N LEU A 9 43.77 -20.90 -32.72
CA LEU A 9 42.81 -21.31 -31.69
C LEU A 9 41.95 -20.10 -31.32
N CYS A 10 40.71 -20.01 -31.84
CA CYS A 10 39.73 -19.01 -31.39
C CYS A 10 39.22 -19.36 -29.99
N PHE A 11 39.70 -18.63 -28.97
CA PHE A 11 39.10 -18.61 -27.64
C PHE A 11 37.80 -17.79 -27.70
N THR A 12 36.65 -18.44 -27.76
CA THR A 12 35.38 -17.81 -27.48
C THR A 12 35.18 -17.80 -25.97
N PRO A 13 34.97 -16.66 -25.35
CA PRO A 13 34.61 -16.62 -23.91
C PRO A 13 33.19 -17.20 -23.79
N LEU A 14 33.08 -18.34 -23.11
CA LEU A 14 31.83 -18.87 -22.62
C LEU A 14 31.37 -17.94 -21.47
N PHE A 15 30.45 -17.04 -21.78
CA PHE A 15 29.69 -16.37 -20.73
C PHE A 15 28.80 -17.43 -20.07
N SER A 16 29.25 -17.99 -18.96
CA SER A 16 28.42 -18.73 -18.05
C SER A 16 27.39 -17.75 -17.44
N HIS A 17 26.18 -17.80 -17.89
CA HIS A 17 25.05 -17.30 -17.14
C HIS A 17 24.92 -18.22 -15.93
N ALA A 18 25.27 -17.73 -14.77
CA ALA A 18 24.88 -18.36 -13.53
C ALA A 18 23.36 -18.16 -13.39
N GLU A 19 22.58 -19.04 -13.99
CA GLU A 19 21.19 -19.26 -13.59
C GLU A 19 21.23 -19.67 -12.12
N GLY A 20 20.33 -19.08 -11.32
CA GLY A 20 20.32 -19.21 -9.88
C GLY A 20 20.50 -20.65 -9.43
N LEU A 21 21.21 -20.81 -8.31
CA LEU A 21 21.35 -22.10 -7.65
C LEU A 21 19.97 -22.76 -7.51
N PRO A 22 19.85 -24.08 -7.76
CA PRO A 22 18.59 -24.77 -7.56
C PRO A 22 18.11 -24.53 -6.13
N ASP A 23 16.85 -24.14 -6.00
CA ASP A 23 16.18 -24.00 -4.71
C ASP A 23 16.19 -25.36 -4.03
N LEU A 24 17.02 -25.51 -2.99
CA LEU A 24 17.17 -26.74 -2.21
C LEU A 24 16.00 -26.96 -1.24
N GLY A 25 14.93 -26.14 -1.33
CA GLY A 25 13.81 -26.12 -0.42
C GLY A 25 14.13 -25.28 0.82
N ASP A 26 13.32 -24.26 1.09
CA ASP A 26 13.45 -23.47 2.32
C ASP A 26 12.90 -24.30 3.48
N ILE A 27 13.78 -24.64 4.45
CA ILE A 27 13.44 -25.40 5.68
C ILE A 27 12.28 -24.70 6.44
N SER A 28 12.06 -23.42 6.24
CA SER A 28 10.96 -22.68 6.85
C SER A 28 9.58 -23.11 6.33
N GLN A 29 9.48 -23.59 5.09
CA GLN A 29 8.23 -24.10 4.51
C GLN A 29 7.82 -25.47 5.11
N GLU A 30 8.72 -26.20 5.73
CA GLU A 30 8.39 -27.40 6.51
C GLU A 30 7.66 -27.08 7.81
N VAL A 31 7.81 -25.85 8.34
CA VAL A 31 7.20 -25.42 9.61
C VAL A 31 5.82 -24.79 9.40
N ILE A 32 5.66 -23.98 8.37
CA ILE A 32 4.40 -23.34 8.00
C ILE A 32 4.27 -23.34 6.48
N SER A 33 3.25 -24.00 5.95
CA SER A 33 2.99 -23.96 4.51
C SER A 33 2.41 -22.60 4.08
N PRO A 34 2.58 -22.18 2.81
CA PRO A 34 1.98 -20.94 2.29
C PRO A 34 0.45 -20.89 2.48
N GLN A 35 -0.23 -22.03 2.42
CA GLN A 35 -1.67 -22.13 2.69
C GLN A 35 -2.01 -21.82 4.15
N GLN A 36 -1.21 -22.30 5.09
CA GLN A 36 -1.40 -22.00 6.52
C GLN A 36 -1.11 -20.53 6.81
N GLU A 37 -0.06 -19.94 6.21
CA GLU A 37 0.20 -18.50 6.30
C GLU A 37 -1.00 -17.69 5.79
N ARG A 38 -1.57 -18.09 4.64
CA ARG A 38 -2.73 -17.41 4.08
C ARG A 38 -3.95 -17.49 5.01
N GLN A 39 -4.25 -18.66 5.57
CA GLN A 39 -5.36 -18.83 6.52
C GLN A 39 -5.19 -17.97 7.77
N ILE A 40 -3.97 -17.92 8.33
CA ILE A 40 -3.67 -17.08 9.49
C ILE A 40 -3.88 -15.60 9.14
N GLY A 41 -3.39 -15.17 7.98
CA GLY A 41 -3.58 -13.83 7.48
C GLY A 41 -5.05 -13.45 7.31
N GLU A 42 -5.87 -14.31 6.71
CA GLU A 42 -7.30 -14.10 6.51
C GLU A 42 -8.06 -13.99 7.84
N GLN A 43 -7.75 -14.84 8.81
CA GLN A 43 -8.33 -14.75 10.15
C GLN A 43 -7.95 -13.43 10.84
N SER A 44 -6.70 -12.98 10.68
CA SER A 44 -6.24 -11.71 11.20
C SER A 44 -6.93 -10.53 10.51
N MET A 45 -7.11 -10.60 9.18
CA MET A 45 -7.82 -9.58 8.41
C MET A 45 -9.28 -9.45 8.82
N TYR A 46 -9.94 -10.56 9.17
CA TYR A 46 -11.31 -10.51 9.69
C TYR A 46 -11.40 -9.64 10.96
N GLN A 47 -10.43 -9.78 11.88
CA GLN A 47 -10.37 -8.97 13.10
C GLN A 47 -10.01 -7.51 12.80
N ILE A 48 -9.05 -7.28 11.89
CA ILE A 48 -8.62 -5.94 11.49
C ILE A 48 -9.75 -5.16 10.84
N ARG A 49 -10.51 -5.79 9.94
CA ARG A 49 -11.66 -5.15 9.27
C ARG A 49 -12.78 -4.79 10.25
N ALA A 50 -12.89 -5.49 11.38
CA ALA A 50 -13.83 -5.16 12.45
C ALA A 50 -13.34 -4.03 13.40
N ASP A 51 -12.05 -3.69 13.35
CA ASP A 51 -11.48 -2.63 14.19
C ASP A 51 -11.79 -1.24 13.62
N LYS A 52 -12.12 -0.29 14.50
CA LYS A 52 -12.47 1.10 14.14
C LYS A 52 -11.34 1.85 13.41
N SER A 53 -10.10 1.39 13.52
CA SER A 53 -8.96 1.99 12.85
C SER A 53 -8.75 1.43 11.44
N TYR A 54 -9.44 0.37 11.04
CA TYR A 54 -9.44 -0.05 9.64
C TYR A 54 -10.02 1.08 8.79
N LEU A 55 -9.29 1.52 7.78
CA LEU A 55 -9.76 2.55 6.87
C LEU A 55 -10.47 1.90 5.68
N ASP A 56 -11.80 1.81 5.81
CA ASP A 56 -12.66 1.31 4.74
C ASP A 56 -12.92 2.41 3.70
N ASP A 57 -11.93 2.63 2.83
CA ASP A 57 -12.02 3.57 1.72
C ASP A 57 -11.48 2.91 0.45
N ALA A 58 -12.38 2.65 -0.50
CA ALA A 58 -12.05 1.94 -1.73
C ALA A 58 -10.97 2.63 -2.57
N GLU A 59 -10.97 3.98 -2.66
CA GLU A 59 -9.98 4.71 -3.47
C GLU A 59 -8.58 4.59 -2.89
N ILE A 60 -8.46 4.65 -1.56
CA ILE A 60 -7.18 4.50 -0.86
C ILE A 60 -6.69 3.05 -0.97
N ALA A 61 -7.59 2.08 -0.77
CA ALA A 61 -7.27 0.66 -0.91
C ALA A 61 -6.86 0.31 -2.36
N ASP A 62 -7.59 0.80 -3.37
CA ASP A 62 -7.26 0.59 -4.78
C ASP A 62 -5.89 1.17 -5.13
N TYR A 63 -5.60 2.39 -4.67
CA TYR A 63 -4.29 3.01 -4.86
C TYR A 63 -3.15 2.17 -4.25
N LEU A 64 -3.31 1.72 -2.99
CA LEU A 64 -2.29 0.91 -2.33
C LEU A 64 -2.09 -0.44 -3.02
N ASN A 65 -3.15 -1.07 -3.49
CA ASN A 65 -3.07 -2.34 -4.21
C ASN A 65 -2.47 -2.17 -5.63
N LEU A 66 -2.74 -1.07 -6.32
CA LEU A 66 -2.10 -0.75 -7.60
C LEU A 66 -0.59 -0.48 -7.42
N LEU A 67 -0.22 0.36 -6.46
CA LEU A 67 1.19 0.64 -6.14
C LEU A 67 1.91 -0.64 -5.69
N GLY A 68 1.33 -1.35 -4.72
CA GLY A 68 1.89 -2.59 -4.20
C GLY A 68 1.99 -3.68 -5.27
N GLY A 69 0.95 -3.86 -6.09
CA GLY A 69 0.95 -4.82 -7.20
C GLY A 69 2.05 -4.54 -8.23
N SER A 70 2.32 -3.26 -8.54
CA SER A 70 3.43 -2.88 -9.42
C SER A 70 4.80 -3.25 -8.83
N LEU A 71 4.95 -3.19 -7.50
CA LEU A 71 6.16 -3.59 -6.79
C LEU A 71 6.29 -5.13 -6.73
N VAL A 72 5.20 -5.82 -6.38
CA VAL A 72 5.15 -7.29 -6.30
C VAL A 72 5.50 -7.94 -7.64
N SER A 73 5.01 -7.39 -8.76
CA SER A 73 5.33 -7.90 -10.10
C SER A 73 6.82 -7.89 -10.45
N ASN A 74 7.62 -7.10 -9.72
CA ASN A 74 9.08 -7.01 -9.84
C ASN A 74 9.84 -7.69 -8.69
N SER A 75 9.13 -8.42 -7.82
CA SER A 75 9.72 -9.21 -6.73
C SER A 75 10.20 -10.59 -7.20
N SER A 76 10.74 -11.39 -6.27
CA SER A 76 11.10 -12.79 -6.53
C SER A 76 9.89 -13.72 -6.68
N GLU A 77 8.73 -13.31 -6.15
CA GLU A 77 7.49 -14.11 -6.12
C GLU A 77 6.29 -13.34 -6.72
N PRO A 78 6.31 -13.00 -8.01
CA PRO A 78 5.26 -12.18 -8.64
C PRO A 78 3.89 -12.88 -8.71
N GLY A 79 3.85 -14.20 -8.53
CA GLY A 79 2.62 -15.00 -8.48
C GLY A 79 1.97 -15.13 -7.11
N GLN A 80 2.64 -14.66 -6.05
CA GLN A 80 2.08 -14.68 -4.71
C GLN A 80 0.95 -13.66 -4.57
N ALA A 81 -0.13 -14.04 -3.88
CA ALA A 81 -1.24 -13.12 -3.60
C ALA A 81 -0.85 -12.12 -2.51
N PHE A 82 -0.95 -10.84 -2.83
CA PHE A 82 -0.78 -9.74 -1.88
C PHE A 82 -2.07 -8.94 -1.75
N GLU A 83 -2.31 -8.40 -0.55
CA GLU A 83 -3.39 -7.46 -0.28
C GLU A 83 -2.86 -6.31 0.58
N PHE A 84 -2.99 -5.08 0.08
CA PHE A 84 -2.57 -3.87 0.78
C PHE A 84 -3.80 -3.17 1.34
N PHE A 85 -3.76 -2.79 2.62
CA PHE A 85 -4.85 -2.12 3.30
C PHE A 85 -4.37 -0.96 4.15
N ALA A 86 -5.24 0.01 4.38
CA ALA A 86 -4.93 1.19 5.16
C ALA A 86 -5.46 1.10 6.59
N ILE A 87 -4.68 1.66 7.52
CA ILE A 87 -5.04 1.85 8.92
C ILE A 87 -5.09 3.35 9.20
N ASN A 88 -6.21 3.83 9.74
CA ASN A 88 -6.37 5.22 10.16
C ASN A 88 -5.62 5.46 11.47
N ASP A 89 -4.31 5.63 11.36
CA ASP A 89 -3.40 5.90 12.45
C ASP A 89 -2.33 6.89 11.99
N ASN A 90 -2.09 7.92 12.79
CA ASN A 90 -1.11 8.98 12.51
C ASN A 90 0.34 8.54 12.74
N ALA A 91 0.56 7.39 13.38
CA ALA A 91 1.89 6.84 13.54
C ALA A 91 2.48 6.46 12.18
N ILE A 92 3.77 6.76 11.98
CA ILE A 92 4.49 6.31 10.80
C ILE A 92 4.76 4.81 10.96
N ASN A 93 4.04 3.98 10.20
CA ASN A 93 4.18 2.53 10.24
C ASN A 93 3.69 1.86 8.95
N ALA A 94 4.31 0.75 8.59
CA ALA A 94 3.79 -0.30 7.73
C ALA A 94 4.21 -1.64 8.31
N PHE A 95 3.50 -2.71 7.99
CA PHE A 95 3.80 -4.03 8.53
C PHE A 95 3.30 -5.13 7.62
N ALA A 96 4.12 -6.15 7.44
CA ALA A 96 3.76 -7.37 6.75
C ALA A 96 3.13 -8.38 7.73
N MET A 97 2.11 -9.08 7.27
CA MET A 97 1.44 -10.17 7.98
C MET A 97 1.54 -11.47 7.18
N PRO A 98 1.30 -12.64 7.82
CA PRO A 98 1.28 -13.92 7.12
C PRO A 98 0.34 -13.89 5.90
N GLY A 99 0.72 -14.59 4.84
CA GLY A 99 -0.12 -14.75 3.63
C GLY A 99 -0.17 -13.54 2.70
N GLY A 100 0.80 -12.61 2.81
CA GLY A 100 0.93 -11.50 1.86
C GLY A 100 0.05 -10.28 2.15
N PHE A 101 -0.47 -10.15 3.37
CA PHE A 101 -1.21 -8.96 3.79
C PHE A 101 -0.24 -7.88 4.29
N ILE A 102 -0.35 -6.65 3.77
CA ILE A 102 0.50 -5.52 4.16
C ILE A 102 -0.37 -4.36 4.62
N GLY A 103 -0.25 -4.00 5.91
CA GLY A 103 -0.92 -2.85 6.50
C GLY A 103 -0.10 -1.59 6.37
N VAL A 104 -0.75 -0.47 6.05
CA VAL A 104 -0.13 0.84 5.85
C VAL A 104 -0.86 1.88 6.68
N ASN A 105 -0.19 2.47 7.65
CA ASN A 105 -0.78 3.56 8.43
C ASN A 105 -0.90 4.84 7.59
N THR A 106 -1.99 5.57 7.77
CA THR A 106 -2.21 6.87 7.11
C THR A 106 -1.09 7.86 7.39
N GLY A 107 -0.49 7.79 8.59
CA GLY A 107 0.66 8.59 8.99
C GLY A 107 1.89 8.38 8.10
N LEU A 108 2.15 7.16 7.62
CA LEU A 108 3.22 6.88 6.67
C LEU A 108 2.96 7.56 5.33
N ILE A 109 1.74 7.42 4.77
CA ILE A 109 1.37 8.00 3.47
C ILE A 109 1.50 9.54 3.51
N LEU A 110 1.05 10.15 4.60
CA LEU A 110 1.08 11.60 4.78
C LEU A 110 2.48 12.15 5.03
N THR A 111 3.36 11.38 5.68
CA THR A 111 4.75 11.77 5.97
C THR A 111 5.67 11.57 4.76
N SER A 112 5.34 10.65 3.87
CA SER A 112 6.10 10.43 2.64
C SER A 112 6.08 11.68 1.76
N GLN A 113 7.25 12.21 1.40
CA GLN A 113 7.39 13.43 0.59
C GLN A 113 7.26 13.13 -0.91
N SER A 114 7.53 11.89 -1.31
CA SER A 114 7.35 11.40 -2.67
C SER A 114 6.71 10.02 -2.65
N GLU A 115 6.13 9.63 -3.76
CA GLU A 115 5.60 8.28 -3.96
C GLU A 115 6.70 7.23 -3.90
N SER A 116 7.92 7.57 -4.35
CA SER A 116 9.08 6.70 -4.24
C SER A 116 9.48 6.41 -2.78
N GLU A 117 9.26 7.34 -1.85
CA GLU A 117 9.45 7.07 -0.42
C GLU A 117 8.44 6.05 0.12
N LEU A 118 7.15 6.20 -0.22
CA LEU A 118 6.13 5.21 0.14
C LEU A 118 6.45 3.85 -0.51
N ALA A 119 6.76 3.85 -1.80
CA ALA A 119 7.13 2.65 -2.54
C ALA A 119 8.36 1.95 -1.93
N SER A 120 9.33 2.72 -1.40
CA SER A 120 10.52 2.14 -0.76
C SER A 120 10.18 1.35 0.51
N VAL A 121 9.25 1.86 1.32
CA VAL A 121 8.77 1.13 2.51
C VAL A 121 7.97 -0.10 2.10
N LEU A 122 7.04 0.04 1.14
CA LEU A 122 6.27 -1.11 0.65
C LEU A 122 7.17 -2.20 0.03
N SER A 123 8.22 -1.81 -0.70
CA SER A 123 9.21 -2.75 -1.25
C SER A 123 9.96 -3.51 -0.15
N HIS A 124 10.26 -2.84 0.97
CA HIS A 124 10.86 -3.46 2.15
C HIS A 124 9.90 -4.47 2.79
N GLU A 125 8.62 -4.12 2.97
CA GLU A 125 7.60 -5.05 3.51
C GLU A 125 7.36 -6.24 2.57
N ILE A 126 7.32 -6.02 1.25
CA ILE A 126 7.23 -7.09 0.25
C ILE A 126 8.44 -8.03 0.36
N ALA A 127 9.65 -7.49 0.58
CA ALA A 127 10.85 -8.31 0.79
C ALA A 127 10.74 -9.18 2.04
N HIS A 128 10.16 -8.69 3.14
CA HIS A 128 9.90 -9.50 4.33
C HIS A 128 8.99 -10.69 4.04
N VAL A 129 7.95 -10.50 3.23
CA VAL A 129 7.03 -11.57 2.83
C VAL A 129 7.72 -12.57 1.89
N THR A 130 8.32 -12.10 0.79
CA THR A 130 8.93 -12.96 -0.23
C THR A 130 10.19 -13.68 0.24
N GLN A 131 10.81 -13.23 1.32
CA GLN A 131 11.93 -13.93 1.97
C GLN A 131 11.46 -14.77 3.17
N HIS A 132 10.17 -14.91 3.38
CA HIS A 132 9.56 -15.70 4.46
C HIS A 132 10.16 -15.42 5.85
N HIS A 133 10.50 -14.13 6.13
CA HIS A 133 11.20 -13.75 7.35
C HIS A 133 10.44 -14.17 8.61
N LEU A 134 9.10 -14.08 8.59
CA LEU A 134 8.27 -14.52 9.72
C LEU A 134 8.34 -16.03 9.90
N ALA A 135 8.19 -16.82 8.84
CA ALA A 135 8.29 -18.27 8.90
C ALA A 135 9.69 -18.71 9.36
N ARG A 136 10.74 -18.08 8.84
CA ARG A 136 12.15 -18.32 9.27
C ARG A 136 12.39 -17.95 10.73
N MET A 137 11.74 -16.92 11.26
CA MET A 137 11.81 -16.54 12.66
C MET A 137 11.11 -17.57 13.55
N ILE A 138 9.98 -18.11 13.11
CA ILE A 138 9.21 -19.13 13.82
C ILE A 138 9.94 -20.48 13.79
N SER A 139 10.52 -20.89 12.66
CA SER A 139 11.25 -22.16 12.53
C SER A 139 12.49 -22.24 13.43
N GLY A 140 13.10 -21.09 13.73
CA GLY A 140 14.20 -21.00 14.68
C GLY A 140 13.81 -21.24 16.16
N GLN A 141 12.51 -21.30 16.45
CA GLN A 141 11.93 -21.58 17.76
C GLN A 141 11.08 -22.86 17.63
N LYS A 142 11.33 -23.86 18.47
CA LYS A 142 10.54 -25.09 18.46
C LYS A 142 9.14 -24.81 19.02
N PHE A 143 8.19 -24.50 18.15
CA PHE A 143 6.77 -24.36 18.51
C PHE A 143 6.00 -25.63 18.13
N ASP A 144 5.46 -26.32 19.12
CA ASP A 144 4.83 -27.63 18.93
C ASP A 144 3.32 -27.58 18.58
N SER A 145 2.73 -26.40 18.30
CA SER A 145 1.28 -26.35 18.02
C SER A 145 0.81 -25.12 17.22
N LEU A 146 -0.29 -25.33 16.46
CA LEU A 146 -1.05 -24.28 15.74
C LEU A 146 -1.50 -23.13 16.67
N ALA A 147 -1.76 -23.43 17.95
CA ALA A 147 -2.14 -22.44 18.95
C ALA A 147 -1.02 -21.43 19.24
N SER A 148 0.25 -21.85 19.19
CA SER A 148 1.41 -20.96 19.35
C SER A 148 1.54 -19.99 18.19
N MET A 149 1.14 -20.39 16.99
CA MET A 149 1.16 -19.56 15.77
C MET A 149 0.04 -18.53 15.79
N ALA A 150 -1.16 -18.89 16.27
CA ALA A 150 -2.26 -17.95 16.49
C ALA A 150 -1.89 -16.87 17.52
N LEU A 151 -1.13 -17.24 18.57
CA LEU A 151 -0.59 -16.29 19.55
C LEU A 151 0.41 -15.32 18.94
N ILE A 152 1.25 -15.75 18.00
CA ILE A 152 2.18 -14.88 17.28
C ILE A 152 1.41 -13.89 16.39
N ALA A 153 0.41 -14.38 15.65
CA ALA A 153 -0.45 -13.49 14.86
C ALA A 153 -1.16 -12.46 15.75
N ALA A 154 -1.70 -12.87 16.90
CA ALA A 154 -2.28 -11.97 17.88
C ALA A 154 -1.25 -11.00 18.47
N ALA A 155 0.00 -11.43 18.68
CA ALA A 155 1.08 -10.55 19.14
C ALA A 155 1.45 -9.50 18.08
N ILE A 156 1.50 -9.87 16.80
CA ILE A 156 1.72 -8.94 15.69
C ILE A 156 0.59 -7.91 15.64
N LEU A 157 -0.66 -8.32 15.82
CA LEU A 157 -1.81 -7.43 15.90
C LEU A 157 -1.72 -6.50 17.13
N SER A 158 -1.29 -7.01 18.29
CA SER A 158 -1.12 -6.21 19.51
C SER A 158 0.09 -5.27 19.44
N ALA A 159 1.03 -5.48 18.52
CA ALA A 159 2.15 -4.58 18.28
C ALA A 159 1.71 -3.16 17.90
N ARG A 160 0.46 -2.99 17.44
CA ARG A 160 -0.15 -1.69 17.17
C ARG A 160 -0.34 -0.85 18.45
N SER A 161 -0.78 -1.48 19.53
CA SER A 161 -1.04 -0.80 20.81
C SER A 161 0.11 -0.92 21.80
N ASN A 162 0.90 -1.99 21.72
CA ASN A 162 2.04 -2.24 22.58
C ASN A 162 3.11 -3.09 21.87
N PRO A 163 3.98 -2.49 21.05
CA PRO A 163 5.02 -3.21 20.30
C PRO A 163 6.00 -3.97 21.19
N ASP A 164 6.27 -3.45 22.42
CA ASP A 164 7.19 -4.10 23.34
C ASP A 164 6.58 -5.37 23.95
N ALA A 165 5.26 -5.34 24.25
CA ALA A 165 4.54 -6.53 24.69
C ALA A 165 4.39 -7.58 23.59
N ALA A 166 4.19 -7.13 22.34
CA ALA A 166 4.13 -8.02 21.19
C ALA A 166 5.49 -8.71 20.95
N MET A 167 6.57 -7.93 20.98
CA MET A 167 7.93 -8.48 20.87
C MET A 167 8.25 -9.42 22.04
N ALA A 168 7.85 -9.09 23.28
CA ALA A 168 8.02 -9.96 24.45
C ALA A 168 7.20 -11.26 24.34
N ALA A 169 6.01 -11.22 23.75
CA ALA A 169 5.18 -12.42 23.52
C ALA A 169 5.79 -13.35 22.46
N ILE A 170 6.40 -12.77 21.40
CA ILE A 170 7.15 -13.52 20.39
C ILE A 170 8.45 -14.10 20.99
N VAL A 171 9.07 -13.35 21.91
CA VAL A 171 10.41 -13.63 22.44
C VAL A 171 10.40 -14.49 23.70
N GLY A 172 9.30 -14.87 24.30
CA GLY A 172 9.15 -15.64 25.57
C GLY A 172 10.33 -16.54 26.02
N VAL A 173 11.60 -16.04 26.05
CA VAL A 173 12.84 -16.84 26.00
C VAL A 173 13.87 -16.35 27.04
N GLN A 174 14.56 -17.32 27.58
CA GLN A 174 15.73 -17.19 28.49
C GLN A 174 16.81 -16.26 27.91
N ALA A 175 17.51 -15.51 28.76
CA ALA A 175 18.46 -14.45 28.45
C ALA A 175 19.54 -14.72 27.36
N GLY A 176 19.93 -15.98 27.15
CA GLY A 176 20.88 -16.37 26.09
C GLY A 176 20.28 -16.41 24.67
N GLY A 177 18.94 -16.36 24.54
CA GLY A 177 18.23 -16.31 23.26
C GLY A 177 18.13 -14.89 22.68
N ILE A 178 18.11 -13.86 23.55
CA ILE A 178 17.88 -12.47 23.17
C ILE A 178 18.96 -11.97 22.18
N GLN A 179 20.22 -12.23 22.43
CA GLN A 179 21.29 -11.78 21.54
C GLN A 179 21.26 -12.46 20.17
N ARG A 180 20.89 -13.74 20.11
CA ARG A 180 20.71 -14.46 18.83
C ARG A 180 19.51 -13.91 18.07
N GLN A 181 18.43 -13.61 18.76
CA GLN A 181 17.22 -13.00 18.18
C GLN A 181 17.50 -11.62 17.60
N ILE A 182 18.22 -10.75 18.33
CA ILE A 182 18.61 -9.42 17.83
C ILE A 182 19.48 -9.54 16.58
N ASN A 183 20.45 -10.44 16.55
CA ASN A 183 21.31 -10.63 15.38
C ASN A 183 20.54 -11.20 14.18
N PHE A 184 19.62 -12.11 14.41
CA PHE A 184 18.77 -12.69 13.38
C PHE A 184 17.85 -11.62 12.77
N THR A 185 17.22 -10.78 13.59
CA THR A 185 16.42 -9.65 13.13
C THR A 185 17.24 -8.67 12.28
N ARG A 186 18.47 -8.34 12.69
CA ARG A 186 19.36 -7.45 11.90
C ARG A 186 19.67 -8.01 10.52
N LEU A 187 19.93 -9.31 10.40
CA LEU A 187 20.20 -9.95 9.11
C LEU A 187 18.96 -9.88 8.20
N HIS A 188 17.79 -10.12 8.75
CA HIS A 188 16.54 -10.00 8.01
C HIS A 188 16.27 -8.58 7.53
N GLU A 189 16.54 -7.58 8.38
CA GLU A 189 16.40 -6.18 8.00
C GLU A 189 17.36 -5.78 6.85
N GLN A 190 18.63 -6.21 6.92
CA GLN A 190 19.60 -5.98 5.86
C GLN A 190 19.25 -6.72 4.57
N GLU A 191 18.68 -7.92 4.66
CA GLU A 191 18.18 -8.69 3.53
C GLU A 191 16.98 -8.00 2.89
N ALA A 192 16.00 -7.56 3.69
CA ALA A 192 14.83 -6.84 3.23
C ALA A 192 15.20 -5.50 2.58
N ASP A 193 16.18 -4.77 3.13
CA ASP A 193 16.69 -3.55 2.52
C ASP A 193 17.27 -3.79 1.13
N ARG A 194 18.10 -4.81 0.96
CA ARG A 194 18.75 -5.11 -0.32
C ARG A 194 17.76 -5.57 -1.37
N ILE A 195 16.87 -6.47 -0.99
CA ILE A 195 15.85 -7.01 -1.90
C ILE A 195 14.82 -5.94 -2.22
N GLY A 196 14.34 -5.21 -1.20
CA GLY A 196 13.43 -4.09 -1.37
C GLY A 196 13.98 -2.99 -2.28
N LEU A 197 15.28 -2.65 -2.14
CA LEU A 197 15.95 -1.72 -3.07
C LEU A 197 15.93 -2.25 -4.52
N GLY A 198 16.15 -3.55 -4.70
CA GLY A 198 16.07 -4.19 -6.01
C GLY A 198 14.67 -4.15 -6.63
N ILE A 199 13.63 -4.40 -5.81
CA ILE A 199 12.22 -4.27 -6.21
C ILE A 199 11.92 -2.82 -6.61
N LEU A 200 12.29 -1.85 -5.77
CA LEU A 200 12.08 -0.43 -6.01
C LEU A 200 12.71 0.02 -7.35
N GLN A 201 13.95 -0.39 -7.59
CA GLN A 201 14.68 -0.10 -8.82
C GLN A 201 13.99 -0.69 -10.07
N LYS A 202 13.66 -1.99 -10.04
CA LYS A 202 13.02 -2.69 -11.16
C LYS A 202 11.63 -2.13 -11.47
N SER A 203 10.94 -1.62 -10.45
CA SER A 203 9.64 -0.97 -10.59
C SER A 203 9.73 0.48 -11.08
N GLY A 204 10.93 0.98 -11.35
CA GLY A 204 11.15 2.30 -11.96
C GLY A 204 11.03 3.49 -11.00
N PHE A 205 11.02 3.27 -9.68
CA PHE A 205 11.00 4.33 -8.67
C PHE A 205 12.40 4.89 -8.39
N ASP A 206 12.46 6.11 -7.83
CA ASP A 206 13.73 6.70 -7.40
C ASP A 206 14.31 5.94 -6.20
N THR A 207 15.42 5.24 -6.42
CA THR A 207 16.09 4.44 -5.39
C THR A 207 16.69 5.28 -4.27
N ARG A 208 16.98 6.59 -4.50
CA ARG A 208 17.48 7.51 -3.48
C ARG A 208 16.45 7.84 -2.42
N ALA A 209 15.17 7.62 -2.72
CA ALA A 209 14.09 7.83 -1.77
C ALA A 209 14.24 6.95 -0.51
N MET A 210 14.76 5.72 -0.64
CA MET A 210 14.90 4.79 0.47
C MET A 210 15.88 5.29 1.55
N PRO A 211 17.15 5.57 1.27
CA PRO A 211 18.06 6.09 2.29
C PRO A 211 17.63 7.46 2.81
N THR A 212 17.09 8.34 1.96
CA THR A 212 16.61 9.68 2.35
C THR A 212 15.46 9.58 3.36
N PHE A 213 14.52 8.68 3.13
CA PHE A 213 13.41 8.44 4.05
C PHE A 213 13.89 7.90 5.39
N PHE A 214 14.82 6.93 5.38
CA PHE A 214 15.39 6.34 6.60
C PHE A 214 16.17 7.37 7.43
N GLU A 215 16.98 8.22 6.79
CA GLU A 215 17.66 9.31 7.47
C GLU A 215 16.69 10.29 8.13
N ARG A 216 15.59 10.62 7.42
CA ARG A 216 14.57 11.53 7.94
C ARG A 216 13.86 10.92 9.14
N LEU A 217 13.48 9.64 9.09
CA LEU A 217 12.90 8.92 10.21
C LEU A 217 13.83 8.87 11.42
N GLN A 218 15.11 8.56 11.20
CA GLN A 218 16.10 8.52 12.27
C GLN A 218 16.32 9.91 12.90
N LYS A 219 16.35 10.98 12.10
CA LYS A 219 16.47 12.36 12.62
C LYS A 219 15.23 12.74 13.43
N SER A 220 14.03 12.40 12.96
CA SER A 220 12.79 12.70 13.68
C SER A 220 12.71 11.99 15.03
N SER A 221 13.20 10.74 15.12
CA SER A 221 13.18 9.97 16.36
C SER A 221 14.14 10.57 17.44
N ARG A 222 15.27 11.16 17.01
CA ARG A 222 16.21 11.81 17.94
C ARG A 222 15.66 13.12 18.54
N LEU A 223 14.78 13.81 17.81
CA LEU A 223 14.18 15.08 18.23
C LEU A 223 12.97 14.89 19.15
N LEU A 224 12.35 13.72 19.12
CA LEU A 224 11.18 13.37 19.89
C LEU A 224 11.59 12.45 21.05
N GLU A 225 12.18 13.02 22.11
CA GLU A 225 12.53 12.26 23.32
C GLU A 225 11.33 11.45 23.83
N GLY A 226 11.42 10.12 23.79
CA GLY A 226 10.40 9.19 24.29
C GLY A 226 9.30 8.81 23.28
N ASN A 227 9.24 9.34 22.06
CA ASN A 227 8.20 9.05 21.08
C ASN A 227 8.77 8.56 19.72
N THR A 228 9.58 7.50 19.78
CA THR A 228 10.14 6.87 18.58
C THR A 228 9.01 6.39 17.67
N PRO A 229 9.02 6.74 16.35
CA PRO A 229 8.05 6.21 15.39
C PRO A 229 7.91 4.69 15.48
N THR A 230 6.69 4.19 15.40
CA THR A 230 6.38 2.76 15.56
C THR A 230 7.19 1.91 14.57
N TYR A 231 7.34 2.39 13.34
CA TYR A 231 8.16 1.75 12.32
C TYR A 231 9.61 1.49 12.78
N LEU A 232 10.25 2.44 13.44
CA LEU A 232 11.63 2.28 13.93
C LEU A 232 11.74 1.33 15.14
N ARG A 233 10.63 1.02 15.80
CA ARG A 233 10.59 0.04 16.91
C ARG A 233 10.53 -1.38 16.39
N THR A 234 9.79 -1.61 15.28
CA THR A 234 9.70 -2.91 14.61
C THR A 234 10.84 -3.13 13.62
N HIS A 235 11.29 -2.05 12.94
CA HIS A 235 12.37 -2.03 11.94
C HIS A 235 13.48 -1.04 12.37
N PRO A 236 14.39 -1.41 13.26
CA PRO A 236 15.44 -0.50 13.74
C PRO A 236 16.34 -0.01 12.61
N VAL A 237 16.29 1.29 12.30
CA VAL A 237 17.10 1.91 11.26
C VAL A 237 18.43 2.35 11.88
N THR A 238 19.47 1.54 11.72
CA THR A 238 20.81 1.84 12.18
C THR A 238 21.60 2.67 11.17
N ASN A 239 22.65 3.37 11.61
CA ASN A 239 23.56 4.07 10.70
C ASN A 239 24.22 3.13 9.68
N GLU A 240 24.44 1.87 10.06
CA GLU A 240 25.00 0.83 9.20
C GLU A 240 24.04 0.49 8.04
N ARG A 241 22.75 0.29 8.33
CA ARG A 241 21.72 0.04 7.29
C ARG A 241 21.64 1.23 6.32
N ILE A 242 21.56 2.46 6.84
CA ILE A 242 21.54 3.66 6.01
C ILE A 242 22.76 3.74 5.10
N ALA A 243 23.96 3.49 5.65
CA ALA A 243 25.20 3.53 4.89
C ALA A 243 25.28 2.43 3.81
N ASP A 244 24.86 1.19 4.12
CA ASP A 244 24.83 0.09 3.13
C ASP A 244 23.92 0.44 1.95
N ILE A 245 22.68 0.90 2.25
CA ILE A 245 21.73 1.30 1.20
C ILE A 245 22.28 2.49 0.39
N ALA A 246 22.79 3.53 1.06
CA ALA A 246 23.33 4.70 0.38
C ALA A 246 24.51 4.34 -0.56
N ASN A 247 25.41 3.45 -0.12
CA ASN A 247 26.53 2.97 -0.94
C ASN A 247 26.02 2.19 -2.18
N ARG A 248 24.97 1.37 -2.03
CA ARG A 248 24.37 0.64 -3.16
C ARG A 248 23.72 1.59 -4.14
N VAL A 249 22.96 2.55 -3.64
CA VAL A 249 22.26 3.55 -4.46
C VAL A 249 23.23 4.43 -5.25
N GLN A 250 24.42 4.74 -4.71
CA GLN A 250 25.46 5.48 -5.44
C GLN A 250 25.98 4.75 -6.68
N GLN A 251 25.87 3.42 -6.72
CA GLN A 251 26.28 2.60 -7.86
C GLN A 251 25.16 2.47 -8.94
N LEU A 252 23.95 2.93 -8.63
CA LEU A 252 22.81 2.88 -9.53
C LEU A 252 22.67 4.17 -10.33
N PRO A 253 22.17 4.09 -11.58
CA PRO A 253 21.85 5.28 -12.35
C PRO A 253 20.85 6.17 -11.60
N TYR A 254 21.06 7.48 -11.62
CA TYR A 254 20.07 8.41 -11.06
C TYR A 254 18.86 8.50 -11.98
N HIS A 255 17.71 8.17 -11.43
CA HIS A 255 16.45 8.23 -12.16
C HIS A 255 15.40 8.98 -11.32
N PRO A 256 15.27 10.33 -11.51
CA PRO A 256 14.28 11.11 -10.78
C PRO A 256 12.88 10.75 -11.29
N VAL A 257 11.98 10.42 -10.37
CA VAL A 257 10.60 10.05 -10.67
C VAL A 257 9.66 11.02 -9.99
N ALA A 258 8.80 11.65 -10.79
CA ALA A 258 7.72 12.48 -10.26
C ALA A 258 6.66 11.59 -9.62
N SER A 259 6.14 12.01 -8.46
CA SER A 259 4.99 11.35 -7.84
C SER A 259 3.76 11.43 -8.75
N SER A 260 3.00 10.35 -8.81
CA SER A 260 1.76 10.27 -9.57
C SER A 260 0.72 11.28 -9.05
N LEU A 261 -0.26 11.60 -9.89
CA LEU A 261 -1.40 12.41 -9.45
C LEU A 261 -2.20 11.65 -8.39
N ASP A 262 -2.36 10.34 -8.53
CA ASP A 262 -3.13 9.50 -7.58
C ASP A 262 -2.52 9.51 -6.18
N PHE A 263 -1.19 9.41 -6.04
CA PHE A 263 -0.52 9.59 -4.77
C PHE A 263 -0.90 10.92 -4.09
N GLN A 264 -0.92 11.97 -4.87
CA GLN A 264 -1.19 13.30 -4.35
C GLN A 264 -2.67 13.51 -4.02
N LEU A 265 -3.60 12.92 -4.80
CA LEU A 265 -5.03 12.91 -4.52
C LEU A 265 -5.36 12.10 -3.26
N VAL A 266 -4.77 10.92 -3.11
CA VAL A 266 -4.89 10.07 -1.91
C VAL A 266 -4.43 10.85 -0.67
N ARG A 267 -3.29 11.51 -0.72
CA ARG A 267 -2.82 12.36 0.39
C ARG A 267 -3.78 13.50 0.69
N ALA A 268 -4.32 14.17 -0.33
CA ALA A 268 -5.31 15.22 -0.15
C ALA A 268 -6.60 14.66 0.49
N LYS A 269 -7.08 13.50 0.05
CA LYS A 269 -8.22 12.81 0.63
C LYS A 269 -7.97 12.44 2.11
N LEU A 270 -6.82 11.86 2.42
CA LEU A 270 -6.42 11.56 3.79
C LEU A 270 -6.37 12.81 4.68
N GLN A 271 -5.90 13.94 4.16
CA GLN A 271 -5.95 15.22 4.90
C GLN A 271 -7.39 15.65 5.23
N THR A 272 -8.38 15.36 4.40
CA THR A 272 -9.79 15.65 4.71
C THR A 272 -10.34 14.70 5.79
N LEU A 273 -9.88 13.45 5.82
CA LEU A 273 -10.33 12.47 6.81
C LEU A 273 -9.76 12.72 8.21
N GLN A 274 -8.60 13.39 8.30
CA GLN A 274 -7.95 13.73 9.59
C GLN A 274 -8.38 15.07 10.18
N LYS A 275 -9.25 15.79 9.52
CA LYS A 275 -9.70 17.14 9.90
C LYS A 275 -11.21 17.24 9.88
N THR A 276 -11.75 18.16 10.66
CA THR A 276 -13.13 18.57 10.43
C THR A 276 -13.26 19.23 9.05
N PRO A 277 -14.43 19.19 8.41
CA PRO A 277 -14.63 19.81 7.10
C PRO A 277 -14.19 21.28 7.05
N GLN A 278 -14.43 22.03 8.14
CA GLN A 278 -14.05 23.44 8.23
C GLN A 278 -12.53 23.63 8.32
N GLU A 279 -11.82 22.82 9.12
CA GLU A 279 -10.36 22.84 9.20
C GLU A 279 -9.73 22.47 7.87
N ALA A 280 -10.29 21.47 7.17
CA ALA A 280 -9.83 21.07 5.84
C ALA A 280 -10.00 22.20 4.82
N ILE A 281 -11.13 22.93 4.84
CA ILE A 281 -11.36 24.11 3.98
C ILE A 281 -10.28 25.17 4.23
N VAL A 282 -9.99 25.48 5.50
CA VAL A 282 -8.96 26.48 5.86
C VAL A 282 -7.59 26.01 5.38
N TYR A 283 -7.25 24.74 5.61
CA TYR A 283 -5.98 24.15 5.19
C TYR A 283 -5.77 24.25 3.68
N PHE A 284 -6.73 23.78 2.88
CA PHE A 284 -6.60 23.76 1.42
C PHE A 284 -6.65 25.16 0.80
N ASN A 285 -7.43 26.10 1.34
CA ASN A 285 -7.39 27.48 0.89
C ASN A 285 -6.01 28.13 1.15
N GLY A 286 -5.42 27.86 2.30
CA GLY A 286 -4.07 28.32 2.62
C GLY A 286 -3.02 27.73 1.67
N ALA A 287 -3.11 26.42 1.40
CA ALA A 287 -2.19 25.73 0.48
C ALA A 287 -2.29 26.26 -0.95
N LEU A 288 -3.50 26.51 -1.46
CA LEU A 288 -3.73 27.09 -2.77
C LEU A 288 -3.25 28.55 -2.86
N GLY A 289 -3.41 29.33 -1.79
CA GLY A 289 -3.00 30.73 -1.74
C GLY A 289 -1.48 30.93 -1.75
N THR A 290 -0.74 30.02 -1.14
CA THR A 290 0.74 30.14 -1.02
C THR A 290 1.49 29.66 -2.25
N GLN A 291 0.87 28.85 -3.12
CA GLN A 291 1.46 28.22 -4.33
C GLN A 291 2.84 27.53 -4.11
N LYS A 292 3.31 27.46 -2.87
CA LYS A 292 4.66 27.01 -2.53
C LYS A 292 4.79 25.51 -2.30
N PHE A 293 3.66 24.84 -2.03
CA PHE A 293 3.73 23.43 -1.62
C PHE A 293 2.57 22.62 -2.23
N GLY A 294 2.95 21.54 -2.91
CA GLY A 294 2.03 20.52 -3.40
C GLY A 294 1.45 20.78 -4.78
N ASN A 295 0.74 19.79 -5.29
CA ASN A 295 0.09 19.84 -6.59
C ASN A 295 -1.24 20.63 -6.50
N PRO A 296 -1.44 21.70 -7.31
CA PRO A 296 -2.68 22.50 -7.26
C PRO A 296 -3.94 21.70 -7.54
N VAL A 297 -3.86 20.65 -8.39
CA VAL A 297 -4.99 19.74 -8.68
C VAL A 297 -5.40 18.99 -7.42
N ALA A 298 -4.43 18.40 -6.70
CA ALA A 298 -4.69 17.66 -5.48
C ALA A 298 -5.19 18.55 -4.33
N GLN A 299 -4.63 19.77 -4.19
CA GLN A 299 -5.11 20.73 -3.20
C GLN A 299 -6.56 21.14 -3.47
N ARG A 300 -6.90 21.37 -4.73
CA ARG A 300 -8.27 21.72 -5.12
C ARG A 300 -9.22 20.53 -4.98
N TYR A 301 -8.77 19.32 -5.27
CA TYR A 301 -9.53 18.08 -5.04
C TYR A 301 -9.91 17.95 -3.55
N GLY A 302 -8.95 18.11 -2.64
CA GLY A 302 -9.21 18.08 -1.20
C GLY A 302 -10.15 19.20 -0.74
N LEU A 303 -10.01 20.43 -1.30
CA LEU A 303 -10.92 21.53 -1.00
C LEU A 303 -12.35 21.20 -1.41
N VAL A 304 -12.55 20.63 -2.61
CA VAL A 304 -13.88 20.26 -3.11
C VAL A 304 -14.52 19.19 -2.22
N ILE A 305 -13.77 18.17 -1.79
CA ILE A 305 -14.27 17.17 -0.84
C ILE A 305 -14.73 17.85 0.45
N ALA A 306 -13.90 18.71 1.05
CA ALA A 306 -14.22 19.39 2.30
C ALA A 306 -15.45 20.29 2.17
N LEU A 307 -15.61 21.00 1.02
CA LEU A 307 -16.79 21.80 0.72
C LEU A 307 -18.05 20.95 0.55
N LEU A 308 -17.93 19.78 -0.10
CA LEU A 308 -19.02 18.83 -0.26
C LEU A 308 -19.47 18.29 1.11
N GLN A 309 -18.53 17.88 1.96
CA GLN A 309 -18.78 17.42 3.34
C GLN A 309 -19.46 18.50 4.19
N SER A 310 -19.09 19.75 4.00
CA SER A 310 -19.71 20.91 4.72
C SER A 310 -20.99 21.44 4.06
N ARG A 311 -21.54 20.76 3.04
CA ARG A 311 -22.72 21.13 2.29
C ARG A 311 -22.65 22.51 1.58
N GLN A 312 -21.45 23.02 1.31
CA GLN A 312 -21.24 24.26 0.54
C GLN A 312 -21.27 23.95 -0.97
N LEU A 313 -22.42 23.46 -1.47
CA LEU A 313 -22.56 22.86 -2.78
C LEU A 313 -22.19 23.80 -3.95
N ALA A 314 -22.67 25.05 -3.90
CA ALA A 314 -22.38 26.04 -4.97
C ALA A 314 -20.86 26.32 -5.08
N ARG A 315 -20.19 26.47 -3.92
CA ARG A 315 -18.76 26.68 -3.86
C ARG A 315 -17.98 25.43 -4.27
N ALA A 316 -18.43 24.24 -3.89
CA ALA A 316 -17.83 22.97 -4.32
C ALA A 316 -17.86 22.85 -5.87
N ALA A 317 -18.98 23.17 -6.51
CA ALA A 317 -19.09 23.17 -7.97
C ALA A 317 -18.18 24.21 -8.64
N GLN A 318 -18.05 25.39 -8.06
CA GLN A 318 -17.13 26.44 -8.54
C GLN A 318 -15.67 25.98 -8.45
N GLU A 319 -15.25 25.45 -7.29
CA GLU A 319 -13.88 24.97 -7.07
C GLU A 319 -13.57 23.70 -7.87
N PHE A 320 -14.58 22.93 -8.25
CA PHE A 320 -14.40 21.77 -9.13
C PHE A 320 -14.15 22.15 -10.59
N ALA A 321 -14.56 23.32 -11.05
CA ALA A 321 -14.48 23.70 -12.47
C ALA A 321 -13.08 23.53 -13.11
N PRO A 322 -11.95 23.88 -12.46
CA PRO A 322 -10.60 23.63 -13.01
C PRO A 322 -10.23 22.15 -13.14
N LEU A 323 -10.86 21.25 -12.36
CA LEU A 323 -10.60 19.81 -12.36
C LEU A 323 -11.31 19.06 -13.50
N ARG A 324 -12.24 19.69 -14.20
CA ARG A 324 -13.06 19.04 -15.24
C ARG A 324 -12.25 18.39 -16.35
N LYS A 325 -11.05 18.93 -16.64
CA LYS A 325 -10.15 18.40 -17.67
C LYS A 325 -9.60 17.01 -17.33
N GLN A 326 -9.53 16.67 -16.04
CA GLN A 326 -9.00 15.40 -15.55
C GLN A 326 -10.08 14.31 -15.37
N VAL A 327 -11.37 14.64 -15.51
CA VAL A 327 -12.48 13.68 -15.29
C VAL A 327 -12.39 12.44 -16.19
N GLN A 328 -11.90 12.59 -17.41
CA GLN A 328 -11.76 11.46 -18.35
C GLN A 328 -10.44 10.70 -18.20
N SER A 329 -9.48 11.24 -17.47
CA SER A 329 -8.14 10.66 -17.33
C SER A 329 -7.78 10.23 -15.90
N ASN A 330 -8.63 10.53 -14.90
CA ASN A 330 -8.38 10.16 -13.51
C ASN A 330 -9.66 9.72 -12.81
N ALA A 331 -9.64 8.50 -12.28
CA ALA A 331 -10.79 7.85 -11.67
C ALA A 331 -11.30 8.56 -10.41
N MET A 332 -10.39 8.99 -9.51
CA MET A 332 -10.76 9.69 -8.28
C MET A 332 -11.45 11.03 -8.57
N ILE A 333 -10.98 11.76 -9.61
CA ILE A 333 -11.62 13.02 -10.03
C ILE A 333 -12.96 12.75 -10.70
N ALA A 334 -13.10 11.64 -11.44
CA ALA A 334 -14.38 11.21 -12.00
C ALA A 334 -15.39 10.85 -10.91
N THR A 335 -14.96 10.12 -9.89
CA THR A 335 -15.78 9.80 -8.71
C THR A 335 -16.27 11.07 -8.01
N LEU A 336 -15.37 12.01 -7.73
CA LEU A 336 -15.74 13.31 -7.14
C LEU A 336 -16.73 14.10 -8.02
N ALA A 337 -16.57 14.04 -9.34
CA ALA A 337 -17.53 14.65 -10.28
C ALA A 337 -18.91 14.00 -10.21
N GLY A 338 -18.97 12.69 -10.03
CA GLY A 338 -20.21 11.93 -9.78
C GLY A 338 -20.86 12.32 -8.46
N GLN A 339 -20.08 12.39 -7.39
CA GLN A 339 -20.55 12.78 -6.06
C GLN A 339 -21.14 14.21 -6.04
N LEU A 340 -20.52 15.14 -6.74
CA LEU A 340 -21.07 16.50 -6.91
C LEU A 340 -22.42 16.52 -7.63
N ARG A 341 -22.62 15.65 -8.64
CA ARG A 341 -23.91 15.48 -9.33
C ARG A 341 -24.96 14.86 -8.42
N ARG A 342 -24.61 13.78 -7.72
CA ARG A 342 -25.50 13.12 -6.76
C ARG A 342 -25.93 14.07 -5.63
N ALA A 343 -25.03 14.93 -5.18
CA ALA A 343 -25.33 15.93 -4.15
C ALA A 343 -26.17 17.11 -4.66
N GLY A 344 -26.40 17.25 -5.97
CA GLY A 344 -27.08 18.40 -6.57
C GLY A 344 -26.23 19.66 -6.70
N ALA A 345 -24.90 19.55 -6.48
CA ALA A 345 -23.98 20.67 -6.67
C ALA A 345 -23.77 21.01 -8.17
N ILE A 346 -23.83 20.00 -9.01
CA ILE A 346 -23.82 20.11 -10.48
C ILE A 346 -25.13 19.51 -10.96
N SER A 347 -25.95 20.36 -11.60
CA SER A 347 -27.19 19.87 -12.23
C SER A 347 -26.86 19.01 -13.43
N ASP A 348 -27.36 17.78 -13.44
CA ASP A 348 -27.17 16.84 -14.54
C ASP A 348 -28.44 15.96 -14.70
N PRO A 349 -29.32 16.26 -15.67
CA PRO A 349 -30.52 15.46 -15.90
C PRO A 349 -30.17 14.04 -16.38
N ASN A 350 -28.99 13.84 -16.94
CA ASN A 350 -28.52 12.56 -17.50
C ASN A 350 -27.40 11.96 -16.67
N ILE A 351 -27.51 12.01 -15.33
CA ILE A 351 -26.48 11.52 -14.39
C ILE A 351 -26.08 10.06 -14.66
N SER A 352 -27.01 9.21 -15.13
CA SER A 352 -26.72 7.82 -15.52
C SER A 352 -25.72 7.74 -16.68
N ASP A 353 -25.84 8.61 -17.68
CA ASP A 353 -24.96 8.59 -18.86
C ASP A 353 -23.54 9.01 -18.45
N PHE A 354 -23.45 9.96 -17.50
CA PHE A 354 -22.16 10.31 -16.91
C PHE A 354 -21.51 9.10 -16.24
N PHE A 355 -22.22 8.40 -15.34
CA PHE A 355 -21.68 7.23 -14.63
C PHE A 355 -21.37 6.07 -15.57
N GLN A 356 -22.22 5.82 -16.58
CA GLN A 356 -21.97 4.79 -17.59
C GLN A 356 -20.67 5.07 -18.36
N THR A 357 -20.45 6.32 -18.80
CA THR A 357 -19.23 6.71 -19.49
C THR A 357 -18.01 6.60 -18.57
N ALA A 358 -18.13 7.06 -17.32
CA ALA A 358 -17.05 6.98 -16.34
C ALA A 358 -16.71 5.52 -15.99
N ALA A 359 -17.69 4.64 -15.86
CA ALA A 359 -17.49 3.21 -15.62
C ALA A 359 -16.80 2.50 -16.80
N GLN A 360 -17.07 2.92 -18.03
CA GLN A 360 -16.35 2.41 -19.21
C GLN A 360 -14.87 2.85 -19.22
N ASN A 361 -14.58 4.07 -18.77
CA ASN A 361 -13.20 4.58 -18.69
C ASN A 361 -12.42 3.97 -17.52
N PHE A 362 -13.09 3.65 -16.41
CA PHE A 362 -12.48 3.20 -15.16
C PHE A 362 -13.19 1.97 -14.58
N PRO A 363 -13.22 0.82 -15.30
CA PRO A 363 -14.04 -0.34 -14.93
C PRO A 363 -13.62 -1.00 -13.61
N GLN A 364 -12.38 -0.79 -13.16
CA GLN A 364 -11.83 -1.37 -11.94
C GLN A 364 -11.89 -0.43 -10.73
N HIS A 365 -12.43 0.79 -10.87
CA HIS A 365 -12.45 1.76 -9.79
C HIS A 365 -13.70 1.60 -8.92
N ARG A 366 -13.58 0.88 -7.81
CA ARG A 366 -14.70 0.44 -6.96
C ARG A 366 -15.58 1.58 -6.46
N ALA A 367 -15.00 2.68 -5.98
CA ALA A 367 -15.75 3.82 -5.46
C ALA A 367 -16.72 4.41 -6.50
N LEU A 368 -16.29 4.47 -7.77
CA LEU A 368 -17.13 4.91 -8.87
C LEU A 368 -18.28 3.93 -9.13
N MET A 369 -18.00 2.62 -9.03
CA MET A 369 -19.01 1.56 -9.21
C MET A 369 -20.05 1.57 -8.08
N TYR A 370 -19.66 1.86 -6.85
CA TYR A 370 -20.60 2.06 -5.74
C TYR A 370 -21.56 3.22 -6.03
N ASP A 371 -21.00 4.37 -6.40
CA ASP A 371 -21.79 5.56 -6.74
C ASP A 371 -22.73 5.32 -7.93
N TYR A 372 -22.25 4.60 -8.97
CA TYR A 372 -23.07 4.25 -10.12
C TYR A 372 -24.21 3.30 -9.74
N SER A 373 -23.93 2.27 -8.94
CA SER A 373 -24.95 1.34 -8.44
C SER A 373 -26.03 2.08 -7.64
N GLU A 374 -25.67 3.01 -6.79
CA GLU A 374 -26.62 3.85 -6.04
C GLU A 374 -27.51 4.70 -6.97
N VAL A 375 -26.93 5.26 -8.05
CA VAL A 375 -27.72 6.04 -9.05
C VAL A 375 -28.70 5.13 -9.77
N LEU A 376 -28.29 3.93 -10.19
CA LEU A 376 -29.17 2.96 -10.84
C LEU A 376 -30.34 2.54 -9.91
N LEU A 377 -30.05 2.30 -8.63
CA LEU A 377 -31.08 2.00 -7.61
C LEU A 377 -32.07 3.15 -7.43
N GLN A 378 -31.58 4.40 -7.32
CA GLN A 378 -32.43 5.59 -7.21
C GLN A 378 -33.36 5.77 -8.42
N GLN A 379 -32.87 5.43 -9.61
CA GLN A 379 -33.63 5.47 -10.86
C GLN A 379 -34.50 4.23 -11.11
N LYS A 380 -34.52 3.29 -10.17
CA LYS A 380 -35.25 2.00 -10.28
C LYS A 380 -34.78 1.15 -11.46
N ARG A 381 -33.57 1.31 -11.91
CA ARG A 381 -32.91 0.52 -12.95
C ARG A 381 -32.26 -0.73 -12.34
N TYR A 382 -33.05 -1.55 -11.68
CA TYR A 382 -32.59 -2.67 -10.86
C TYR A 382 -31.85 -3.74 -11.66
N SER A 383 -32.30 -4.06 -12.88
CA SER A 383 -31.61 -5.04 -13.74
C SER A 383 -30.20 -4.60 -14.11
N ASP A 384 -30.04 -3.30 -14.38
CA ASP A 384 -28.72 -2.75 -14.71
C ASP A 384 -27.81 -2.75 -13.47
N ALA A 385 -28.36 -2.43 -12.30
CA ALA A 385 -27.63 -2.49 -11.03
C ALA A 385 -27.18 -3.91 -10.72
N VAL A 386 -28.03 -4.94 -10.90
CA VAL A 386 -27.67 -6.35 -10.73
C VAL A 386 -26.54 -6.75 -11.67
N ALA A 387 -26.63 -6.39 -12.94
CA ALA A 387 -25.59 -6.72 -13.92
C ALA A 387 -24.23 -6.11 -13.54
N LEU A 388 -24.22 -4.82 -13.16
CA LEU A 388 -23.03 -4.11 -12.72
C LEU A 388 -22.44 -4.76 -11.45
N LEU A 389 -23.26 -4.99 -10.43
CA LEU A 389 -22.81 -5.53 -9.15
C LEU A 389 -22.35 -6.99 -9.26
N ASN A 390 -22.96 -7.82 -10.10
CA ASN A 390 -22.50 -9.18 -10.36
C ASN A 390 -21.08 -9.19 -10.94
N GLN A 391 -20.80 -8.27 -11.89
CA GLN A 391 -19.47 -8.13 -12.46
C GLN A 391 -18.48 -7.67 -11.38
N GLN A 392 -18.82 -6.64 -10.60
CA GLN A 392 -17.92 -6.09 -9.58
C GLN A 392 -17.64 -7.09 -8.44
N VAL A 393 -18.62 -7.89 -8.02
CA VAL A 393 -18.41 -8.95 -7.01
C VAL A 393 -17.50 -10.06 -7.56
N ALA A 394 -17.59 -10.38 -8.86
CA ALA A 394 -16.69 -11.36 -9.46
C ALA A 394 -15.25 -10.84 -9.51
N ASP A 395 -15.06 -9.55 -9.80
CA ASP A 395 -13.74 -8.91 -9.85
C ASP A 395 -13.14 -8.65 -8.45
N HIS A 396 -14.01 -8.40 -7.44
CA HIS A 396 -13.64 -8.04 -6.06
C HIS A 396 -14.41 -8.90 -5.02
N PRO A 397 -14.14 -10.21 -4.95
CA PRO A 397 -14.94 -11.14 -4.12
C PRO A 397 -14.80 -10.92 -2.61
N ASN A 398 -13.84 -10.13 -2.16
CA ASN A 398 -13.60 -9.84 -0.74
C ASN A 398 -14.13 -8.45 -0.32
N ASP A 399 -14.89 -7.77 -1.16
CA ASP A 399 -15.40 -6.43 -0.89
C ASP A 399 -16.82 -6.50 -0.28
N PRO A 400 -16.98 -6.26 1.04
CA PRO A 400 -18.26 -6.38 1.71
C PRO A 400 -19.29 -5.35 1.24
N HIS A 401 -18.86 -4.17 0.79
CA HIS A 401 -19.74 -3.11 0.34
C HIS A 401 -20.47 -3.47 -0.96
N LEU A 402 -19.81 -4.20 -1.86
CA LEU A 402 -20.44 -4.72 -3.07
C LEU A 402 -21.56 -5.74 -2.75
N TYR A 403 -21.32 -6.61 -1.78
CA TYR A 403 -22.35 -7.56 -1.33
C TYR A 403 -23.52 -6.87 -0.65
N GLU A 404 -23.27 -5.81 0.12
CA GLU A 404 -24.34 -5.01 0.71
C GLU A 404 -25.21 -4.35 -0.37
N LEU A 405 -24.60 -3.70 -1.35
CA LEU A 405 -25.31 -3.10 -2.49
C LEU A 405 -26.09 -4.15 -3.29
N GLN A 406 -25.51 -5.33 -3.52
CA GLN A 406 -26.14 -6.43 -4.21
C GLN A 406 -27.35 -6.96 -3.42
N ALA A 407 -27.20 -7.19 -2.12
CA ALA A 407 -28.29 -7.63 -1.25
C ALA A 407 -29.45 -6.61 -1.23
N ARG A 408 -29.13 -5.31 -1.10
CA ARG A 408 -30.14 -4.23 -1.19
C ARG A 408 -30.86 -4.23 -2.55
N THR A 409 -30.15 -4.50 -3.63
CA THR A 409 -30.73 -4.55 -4.98
C THR A 409 -31.67 -5.73 -5.12
N TYR A 410 -31.29 -6.92 -4.65
CA TYR A 410 -32.16 -8.10 -4.68
C TYR A 410 -33.38 -7.95 -3.77
N ALA A 411 -33.26 -7.34 -2.60
CA ALA A 411 -34.38 -7.11 -1.69
C ALA A 411 -35.49 -6.23 -2.28
N VAL A 412 -35.20 -5.40 -3.27
CA VAL A 412 -36.20 -4.58 -3.97
C VAL A 412 -36.82 -5.31 -5.16
N LEU A 413 -36.15 -6.32 -5.69
CA LEU A 413 -36.67 -7.14 -6.80
C LEU A 413 -37.60 -8.25 -6.34
N GLY A 414 -37.55 -8.64 -5.05
CA GLY A 414 -38.36 -9.71 -4.43
C GLY A 414 -37.59 -11.01 -4.42
#